data_b463581e7aab25af56393af7bbf3e1df
#
_entry.id   b463581e7aab25af56393af7bbf3e1df
#
_cell.length_a   1.000
_cell.length_b   1.000
_cell.length_c   1.000
_cell.angle_alpha   90.00
_cell.angle_beta   90.00
_cell.angle_gamma   90.00
#
_symmetry.space_group_name_H-M   'P 1'
#
loop_
_entity.id
_entity.type
_entity.pdbx_description
1 polymer ?
#
loop_
_entity_poly.entity_id
_entity_poly.type
_entity_poly.pdbx_seq_one_letter_code
_entity_poly.pdbx_strand_id
1 'polypeptide(L)'
;MGGLTLNPGDTIGPYRYERPLGRGGMSHVILGRDPGGMAVALKILKANRFRTGLARFRREFRALARLKHPNVIRVESYGDIHGHPYIAMECVEGRDLYQEIRGLPRTDLSKRWARVEEVLIDLCRALAYIHQRGLIHRDLKPSNVLISAEGVCKLTDFG
;
A
#
# COMPACT_ATOMS: atom_id res chain seq x y z
N MET A 1 9.01 21.56 -16.10
CA MET A 1 8.35 20.24 -16.09
C MET A 1 7.39 20.23 -14.92
N GLY A 2 6.09 20.38 -15.18
CA GLY A 2 5.08 20.53 -14.14
C GLY A 2 4.92 19.25 -13.35
N GLY A 3 5.08 19.35 -12.02
CA GLY A 3 4.68 18.27 -11.12
C GLY A 3 3.15 18.14 -11.14
N LEU A 4 2.64 16.92 -11.01
CA LEU A 4 1.21 16.68 -10.88
C LEU A 4 0.70 17.39 -9.61
N THR A 5 -0.14 18.38 -9.79
CA THR A 5 -0.83 19.07 -8.70
C THR A 5 -2.24 18.50 -8.63
N LEU A 6 -2.60 17.94 -7.49
CA LEU A 6 -3.92 17.38 -7.22
C LEU A 6 -4.51 18.11 -6.01
N ASN A 7 -5.78 18.45 -6.12
CA ASN A 7 -6.55 19.07 -5.06
C ASN A 7 -7.70 18.15 -4.60
N PRO A 8 -8.10 18.22 -3.32
CA PRO A 8 -9.30 17.53 -2.86
C PRO A 8 -10.49 17.84 -3.78
N GLY A 9 -11.20 16.80 -4.21
CA GLY A 9 -12.29 16.88 -5.17
C GLY A 9 -11.92 16.51 -6.60
N ASP A 10 -10.64 16.53 -6.98
CA ASP A 10 -10.19 16.11 -8.31
C ASP A 10 -10.51 14.63 -8.58
N THR A 11 -10.71 14.29 -9.85
CA THR A 11 -11.01 12.92 -10.27
C THR A 11 -9.77 12.23 -10.84
N ILE A 12 -9.48 11.02 -10.35
CA ILE A 12 -8.37 10.18 -10.76
C ILE A 12 -8.92 8.84 -11.27
N GLY A 13 -9.09 8.71 -12.58
CA GLY A 13 -9.86 7.62 -13.15
C GLY A 13 -11.29 7.64 -12.59
N PRO A 14 -11.83 6.54 -12.03
CA PRO A 14 -13.15 6.53 -11.40
C PRO A 14 -13.17 7.06 -9.94
N TYR A 15 -12.01 7.43 -9.37
CA TYR A 15 -11.87 7.77 -7.97
C TYR A 15 -11.87 9.28 -7.74
N ARG A 16 -12.56 9.72 -6.69
CA ARG A 16 -12.54 11.12 -6.24
C ARG A 16 -11.50 11.31 -5.13
N TYR A 17 -10.54 12.19 -5.35
CA TYR A 17 -9.51 12.52 -4.36
C TYR A 17 -10.12 13.20 -3.12
N GLU A 18 -9.77 12.73 -1.93
CA GLU A 18 -10.25 13.28 -0.66
C GLU A 18 -9.13 14.01 0.10
N ARG A 19 -8.04 13.32 0.43
CA ARG A 19 -6.91 13.89 1.18
C ARG A 19 -5.62 13.10 0.99
N PRO A 20 -4.45 13.69 1.28
CA PRO A 20 -3.19 12.93 1.25
C PRO A 20 -3.16 11.91 2.41
N LEU A 21 -2.55 10.74 2.14
CA LEU A 21 -2.19 9.73 3.13
C LEU A 21 -0.69 9.73 3.41
N GLY A 22 0.15 9.96 2.38
CA GLY A 22 1.60 9.98 2.53
C GLY A 22 2.31 10.50 1.30
N ARG A 23 3.55 10.97 1.48
CA ARG A 23 4.42 11.41 0.39
C ARG A 23 5.76 10.70 0.51
N GLY A 24 6.13 9.92 -0.49
CA GLY A 24 7.44 9.31 -0.63
C GLY A 24 8.29 10.00 -1.70
N GLY A 25 9.57 9.66 -1.74
CA GLY A 25 10.48 10.17 -2.78
C GLY A 25 10.01 9.90 -4.21
N MET A 26 9.34 8.76 -4.44
CA MET A 26 8.98 8.25 -5.76
C MET A 26 7.48 8.19 -6.04
N SER A 27 6.63 8.37 -5.02
CA SER A 27 5.17 8.29 -5.15
C SER A 27 4.47 9.19 -4.16
N HIS A 28 3.20 9.48 -4.44
CA HIS A 28 2.26 10.06 -3.52
C HIS A 28 1.16 9.06 -3.26
N VAL A 29 0.79 8.87 -2.00
CA VAL A 29 -0.36 8.06 -1.61
C VAL A 29 -1.46 8.98 -1.12
N ILE A 30 -2.64 8.83 -1.68
CA ILE A 30 -3.81 9.65 -1.35
C ILE A 30 -5.00 8.74 -1.02
N LEU A 31 -5.90 9.26 -0.21
CA LEU A 31 -7.22 8.70 0.00
C LEU A 31 -8.13 9.16 -1.14
N GLY A 32 -8.79 8.25 -1.77
CA GLY A 32 -9.87 8.50 -2.70
C GLY A 32 -11.14 7.74 -2.32
N ARG A 33 -12.23 8.09 -2.99
CA ARG A 33 -13.50 7.36 -2.94
C ARG A 33 -13.80 6.77 -4.31
N ASP A 34 -14.22 5.52 -4.34
CA ASP A 34 -14.74 4.90 -5.54
C ASP A 34 -16.17 5.41 -5.85
N PRO A 35 -16.77 5.07 -7.00
CA PRO A 35 -18.15 5.46 -7.33
C PRO A 35 -19.21 4.98 -6.33
N GLY A 36 -18.93 3.93 -5.56
CA GLY A 36 -19.76 3.43 -4.47
C GLY A 36 -19.56 4.14 -3.13
N GLY A 37 -18.60 5.09 -3.06
CA GLY A 37 -18.26 5.81 -1.83
C GLY A 37 -17.26 5.07 -0.92
N MET A 38 -16.75 3.92 -1.34
CA MET A 38 -15.77 3.15 -0.56
C MET A 38 -14.40 3.81 -0.57
N ALA A 39 -13.71 3.75 0.57
CA ALA A 39 -12.36 4.29 0.70
C ALA A 39 -11.34 3.45 -0.06
N VAL A 40 -10.50 4.11 -0.87
CA VAL A 40 -9.45 3.50 -1.69
C VAL A 40 -8.15 4.27 -1.50
N ALA A 41 -7.04 3.58 -1.31
CA ALA A 41 -5.72 4.20 -1.33
C ALA A 41 -5.19 4.22 -2.76
N LEU A 42 -4.84 5.40 -3.26
CA LEU A 42 -4.29 5.60 -4.60
C LEU A 42 -2.81 5.93 -4.49
N LYS A 43 -1.95 5.04 -4.93
CA LYS A 43 -0.50 5.25 -5.03
C LYS A 43 -0.16 5.77 -6.42
N ILE A 44 0.15 7.06 -6.52
CA ILE A 44 0.46 7.75 -7.77
C ILE A 44 1.97 7.83 -7.92
N LEU A 45 2.50 7.38 -9.03
CA LEU A 45 3.92 7.28 -9.30
C LEU A 45 4.41 8.52 -10.08
N LYS A 46 5.62 9.00 -9.78
CA LYS A 46 6.18 10.15 -10.50
C LYS A 46 6.56 9.77 -11.95
N ALA A 47 6.17 10.58 -12.92
CA ALA A 47 6.30 10.32 -14.36
C ALA A 47 7.73 9.98 -14.85
N ASN A 48 8.78 10.50 -14.20
CA ASN A 48 10.17 10.38 -14.66
C ASN A 48 10.71 8.93 -14.75
N ARG A 49 10.04 7.93 -14.15
CA ARG A 49 10.49 6.54 -14.14
C ARG A 49 9.91 5.67 -15.25
N PHE A 50 8.91 6.15 -16.00
CA PHE A 50 8.07 5.27 -16.82
C PHE A 50 8.13 5.53 -18.33
N ARG A 51 9.04 6.38 -18.83
CA ARG A 51 9.20 6.58 -20.30
C ARG A 51 9.53 5.29 -21.07
N THR A 52 10.04 4.25 -20.38
CA THR A 52 10.39 2.94 -20.97
C THR A 52 9.75 1.73 -20.25
N GLY A 53 8.91 1.94 -19.24
CA GLY A 53 8.49 0.87 -18.32
C GLY A 53 6.99 0.61 -18.16
N LEU A 54 6.11 1.23 -18.97
CA LEU A 54 4.66 1.06 -18.80
C LEU A 54 4.21 -0.40 -18.97
N ALA A 55 4.82 -1.13 -19.90
CA ALA A 55 4.54 -2.55 -20.11
C ALA A 55 4.99 -3.41 -18.92
N ARG A 56 6.16 -3.09 -18.34
CA ARG A 56 6.68 -3.73 -17.13
C ARG A 56 5.77 -3.46 -15.93
N PHE A 57 5.40 -2.20 -15.73
CA PHE A 57 4.46 -1.78 -14.69
C PHE A 57 3.13 -2.55 -14.79
N ARG A 58 2.54 -2.64 -15.99
CA ARG A 58 1.29 -3.39 -16.21
C ARG A 58 1.43 -4.87 -15.89
N ARG A 59 2.59 -5.47 -16.19
CA ARG A 59 2.85 -6.88 -15.87
C ARG A 59 3.00 -7.10 -14.37
N GLU A 60 3.75 -6.25 -13.68
CA GLU A 60 3.91 -6.28 -12.22
C GLU A 60 2.56 -6.07 -11.52
N PHE A 61 1.79 -5.07 -11.96
CA PHE A 61 0.43 -4.86 -11.46
C PHE A 61 -0.45 -6.10 -11.60
N ARG A 62 -0.48 -6.74 -12.79
CA ARG A 62 -1.31 -7.95 -13.03
C ARG A 62 -0.94 -9.10 -12.09
N ALA A 63 0.32 -9.22 -11.72
CA ALA A 63 0.76 -10.21 -10.75
C ALA A 63 0.22 -9.86 -9.35
N LEU A 64 0.32 -8.60 -8.93
CA LEU A 64 -0.18 -8.13 -7.64
C LEU A 64 -1.70 -8.20 -7.52
N ALA A 65 -2.44 -7.84 -8.56
CA ALA A 65 -3.91 -7.87 -8.58
C ALA A 65 -4.51 -9.29 -8.44
N ARG A 66 -3.69 -10.33 -8.65
CA ARG A 66 -4.10 -11.73 -8.44
C ARG A 66 -3.90 -12.21 -7.00
N LEU A 67 -3.21 -11.43 -6.18
CA LEU A 67 -2.94 -11.81 -4.79
C LEU A 67 -4.23 -11.65 -3.96
N LYS A 68 -4.60 -12.72 -3.27
CA LYS A 68 -5.73 -12.75 -2.35
C LYS A 68 -5.27 -13.45 -1.07
N HIS A 69 -4.87 -12.65 -0.09
CA HIS A 69 -4.42 -13.15 1.21
C HIS A 69 -4.77 -12.11 2.29
N PRO A 70 -5.21 -12.51 3.49
CA PRO A 70 -5.59 -11.56 4.54
C PRO A 70 -4.45 -10.61 4.94
N ASN A 71 -3.22 -11.09 4.89
CA ASN A 71 -2.04 -10.33 5.29
C ASN A 71 -1.28 -9.68 4.10
N VAL A 72 -1.87 -9.60 2.92
CA VAL A 72 -1.34 -8.89 1.75
C VAL A 72 -2.33 -7.84 1.29
N ILE A 73 -1.86 -6.62 1.03
CA ILE A 73 -2.71 -5.54 0.55
C ILE A 73 -3.42 -5.96 -0.76
N ARG A 74 -4.73 -5.77 -0.82
CA ARG A 74 -5.50 -6.06 -2.03
C ARG A 74 -5.35 -4.91 -3.02
N VAL A 75 -4.87 -5.24 -4.21
CA VAL A 75 -4.80 -4.32 -5.34
C VAL A 75 -6.07 -4.45 -6.18
N GLU A 76 -6.75 -3.34 -6.44
CA GLU A 76 -8.07 -3.33 -7.09
C GLU A 76 -7.97 -2.98 -8.57
N SER A 77 -7.29 -1.89 -8.89
CA SER A 77 -7.14 -1.43 -10.26
C SER A 77 -5.87 -0.62 -10.47
N TYR A 78 -5.58 -0.29 -11.71
CA TYR A 78 -4.54 0.65 -12.08
C TYR A 78 -5.03 1.56 -13.20
N GLY A 79 -4.39 2.70 -13.34
CA GLY A 79 -4.67 3.65 -14.41
C GLY A 79 -3.53 4.62 -14.61
N ASP A 80 -3.79 5.65 -15.39
CA ASP A 80 -2.89 6.76 -15.65
C ASP A 80 -3.65 8.08 -15.48
N ILE A 81 -2.99 9.06 -14.89
CA ILE A 81 -3.48 10.43 -14.83
C ILE A 81 -2.38 11.38 -15.32
N HIS A 82 -2.60 11.99 -16.49
CA HIS A 82 -1.67 12.94 -17.12
C HIS A 82 -0.22 12.40 -17.22
N GLY A 83 -0.05 11.13 -17.59
CA GLY A 83 1.26 10.48 -17.68
C GLY A 83 1.86 10.02 -16.36
N HIS A 84 1.07 10.05 -15.28
CA HIS A 84 1.41 9.51 -13.96
C HIS A 84 0.63 8.22 -13.71
N PRO A 85 1.27 7.05 -13.77
CA PRO A 85 0.60 5.80 -13.43
C PRO A 85 0.16 5.80 -11.97
N TYR A 86 -1.01 5.20 -11.71
CA TYR A 86 -1.46 4.97 -10.34
C TYR A 86 -1.92 3.53 -10.14
N ILE A 87 -1.85 3.09 -8.89
CA ILE A 87 -2.42 1.82 -8.40
C ILE A 87 -3.47 2.17 -7.36
N ALA A 88 -4.68 1.62 -7.53
CA ALA A 88 -5.73 1.65 -6.53
C ALA A 88 -5.69 0.36 -5.70
N MET A 89 -5.74 0.49 -4.40
CA MET A 89 -5.68 -0.61 -3.44
C MET A 89 -6.62 -0.38 -2.28
N GLU A 90 -6.95 -1.43 -1.55
CA GLU A 90 -7.74 -1.29 -0.33
C GLU A 90 -7.14 -0.23 0.59
N CYS A 91 -7.98 0.58 1.19
CA CYS A 91 -7.57 1.55 2.20
C CYS A 91 -7.56 0.86 3.56
N VAL A 92 -6.38 0.77 4.18
CA VAL A 92 -6.22 0.23 5.53
C VAL A 92 -6.28 1.37 6.52
N GLU A 93 -7.34 1.43 7.32
CA GLU A 93 -7.42 2.34 8.46
C GLU A 93 -6.58 1.78 9.60
N GLY A 94 -5.51 2.49 9.96
CA GLY A 94 -4.59 2.00 10.96
C GLY A 94 -3.26 2.76 10.95
N ARG A 95 -2.19 2.07 11.29
CA ARG A 95 -0.84 2.63 11.40
C ARG A 95 0.20 1.67 10.82
N ASP A 96 1.40 2.15 10.55
CA ASP A 96 2.50 1.27 10.17
C ASP A 96 3.06 0.50 11.39
N LEU A 97 3.83 -0.55 11.12
CA LEU A 97 4.42 -1.39 12.17
C LEU A 97 5.35 -0.60 13.10
N TYR A 98 6.03 0.43 12.58
CA TYR A 98 6.91 1.26 13.40
C TYR A 98 6.09 2.05 14.44
N GLN A 99 4.99 2.66 14.03
CA GLN A 99 4.06 3.38 14.90
C GLN A 99 3.37 2.43 15.88
N GLU A 100 2.97 1.23 15.41
CA GLU A 100 2.38 0.18 16.26
C GLU A 100 3.30 -0.16 17.43
N ILE A 101 4.56 -0.55 17.14
CA ILE A 101 5.52 -0.95 18.17
C ILE A 101 5.87 0.21 19.11
N ARG A 102 5.97 1.44 18.60
CA ARG A 102 6.22 2.62 19.44
C ARG A 102 5.05 2.96 20.36
N GLY A 103 3.84 2.68 19.93
CA GLY A 103 2.62 2.91 20.73
C GLY A 103 2.42 1.91 21.87
N LEU A 104 3.13 0.78 21.86
CA LEU A 104 3.00 -0.24 22.90
C LEU A 104 3.67 0.23 24.22
N PRO A 105 3.05 -0.08 25.39
CA PRO A 105 3.60 0.27 26.68
C PRO A 105 5.03 -0.27 26.87
N ARG A 106 5.96 0.59 27.25
CA ARG A 106 7.38 0.21 27.46
C ARG A 106 7.58 -0.65 28.71
N THR A 107 6.67 -0.58 29.66
CA THR A 107 6.72 -1.26 30.94
C THR A 107 6.19 -2.70 30.89
N ASP A 108 5.41 -3.06 29.86
CA ASP A 108 4.85 -4.39 29.67
C ASP A 108 5.56 -5.11 28.51
N LEU A 109 6.71 -5.68 28.82
CA LEU A 109 7.52 -6.40 27.82
C LEU A 109 6.80 -7.63 27.28
N SER A 110 6.01 -8.31 28.11
CA SER A 110 5.28 -9.52 27.71
C SER A 110 4.26 -9.20 26.62
N LYS A 111 3.45 -8.16 26.78
CA LYS A 111 2.50 -7.72 25.76
C LYS A 111 3.20 -7.23 24.49
N ARG A 112 4.35 -6.54 24.63
CA ARG A 112 5.13 -6.11 23.48
C ARG A 112 5.62 -7.30 22.66
N TRP A 113 6.20 -8.30 23.30
CA TRP A 113 6.69 -9.49 22.62
C TRP A 113 5.58 -10.30 21.99
N ALA A 114 4.46 -10.53 22.70
CA ALA A 114 3.30 -11.21 22.14
C ALA A 114 2.79 -10.51 20.87
N ARG A 115 2.69 -9.18 20.90
CA ARG A 115 2.26 -8.42 19.71
C ARG A 115 3.25 -8.50 18.54
N VAL A 116 4.54 -8.42 18.81
CA VAL A 116 5.59 -8.58 17.78
C VAL A 116 5.51 -9.99 17.18
N GLU A 117 5.34 -11.02 17.99
CA GLU A 117 5.21 -12.40 17.54
C GLU A 117 4.01 -12.59 16.61
N GLU A 118 2.82 -12.08 16.97
CA GLU A 118 1.63 -12.11 16.13
C GLU A 118 1.89 -11.49 14.75
N VAL A 119 2.46 -10.27 14.73
CA VAL A 119 2.77 -9.57 13.48
C VAL A 119 3.80 -10.32 12.65
N LEU A 120 4.83 -10.90 13.28
CA LEU A 120 5.84 -11.70 12.56
C LEU A 120 5.24 -12.96 11.94
N ILE A 121 4.34 -13.65 12.65
CA ILE A 121 3.64 -14.82 12.12
C ILE A 121 2.82 -14.43 10.88
N ASP A 122 2.05 -13.37 10.95
CA ASP A 122 1.25 -12.88 9.84
C ASP A 122 2.12 -12.44 8.65
N LEU A 123 3.23 -11.77 8.93
CA LEU A 123 4.19 -11.36 7.91
C LEU A 123 4.85 -12.57 7.22
N CYS A 124 5.22 -13.59 7.99
CA CYS A 124 5.76 -14.84 7.43
C CYS A 124 4.73 -15.55 6.54
N ARG A 125 3.46 -15.56 6.93
CA ARG A 125 2.35 -16.10 6.10
C ARG A 125 2.21 -15.32 4.79
N ALA A 126 2.24 -13.99 4.85
CA ALA A 126 2.20 -13.13 3.66
C ALA A 126 3.38 -13.40 2.73
N LEU A 127 4.60 -13.45 3.28
CA LEU A 127 5.82 -13.71 2.51
C LEU A 127 5.82 -15.11 1.88
N ALA A 128 5.45 -16.14 2.63
CA ALA A 128 5.33 -17.50 2.10
C ALA A 128 4.33 -17.56 0.94
N TYR A 129 3.19 -16.88 1.09
CA TYR A 129 2.15 -16.81 0.06
C TYR A 129 2.64 -16.16 -1.24
N ILE A 130 3.36 -15.04 -1.17
CA ILE A 130 3.87 -14.36 -2.37
C ILE A 130 5.04 -15.13 -3.00
N HIS A 131 5.94 -15.71 -2.19
CA HIS A 131 7.07 -16.50 -2.67
C HIS A 131 6.62 -17.75 -3.41
N GLN A 132 5.59 -18.47 -2.94
CA GLN A 132 5.00 -19.61 -3.65
C GLN A 132 4.44 -19.24 -5.04
N ARG A 133 4.18 -17.94 -5.27
CA ARG A 133 3.72 -17.39 -6.56
C ARG A 133 4.85 -16.77 -7.39
N GLY A 134 6.10 -16.99 -6.99
CA GLY A 134 7.28 -16.47 -7.69
C GLY A 134 7.49 -14.97 -7.52
N LEU A 135 6.84 -14.35 -6.54
CA LEU A 135 6.98 -12.92 -6.26
C LEU A 135 7.89 -12.69 -5.05
N ILE A 136 8.74 -11.68 -5.14
CA ILE A 136 9.62 -11.23 -4.05
C ILE A 136 9.27 -9.77 -3.73
N HIS A 137 9.14 -9.44 -2.46
CA HIS A 137 8.73 -8.09 -2.03
C HIS A 137 9.78 -7.00 -2.33
N ARG A 138 11.07 -7.29 -2.14
CA ARG A 138 12.27 -6.46 -2.40
C ARG A 138 12.44 -5.19 -1.56
N ASP A 139 11.40 -4.70 -0.89
CA ASP A 139 11.47 -3.50 -0.03
C ASP A 139 10.75 -3.75 1.31
N LEU A 140 11.11 -4.85 1.99
CA LEU A 140 10.52 -5.17 3.28
C LEU A 140 11.09 -4.26 4.38
N LYS A 141 10.21 -3.45 4.98
CA LYS A 141 10.54 -2.52 6.07
C LYS A 141 9.28 -2.21 6.89
N PRO A 142 9.41 -1.72 8.14
CA PRO A 142 8.27 -1.47 9.01
C PRO A 142 7.20 -0.53 8.42
N SER A 143 7.58 0.46 7.62
CA SER A 143 6.63 1.38 6.97
C SER A 143 5.82 0.74 5.83
N ASN A 144 6.22 -0.44 5.33
CA ASN A 144 5.51 -1.22 4.32
C ASN A 144 4.70 -2.37 4.94
N VAL A 145 4.53 -2.34 6.25
CA VAL A 145 3.68 -3.26 7.02
C VAL A 145 2.65 -2.43 7.76
N LEU A 146 1.39 -2.50 7.33
CA LEU A 146 0.28 -1.79 7.96
C LEU A 146 -0.43 -2.69 8.97
N ILE A 147 -0.86 -2.09 10.07
CA ILE A 147 -1.68 -2.74 11.08
C ILE A 147 -3.03 -2.04 11.07
N SER A 148 -4.10 -2.78 10.72
CA SER A 148 -5.45 -2.22 10.69
C SER A 148 -5.96 -1.89 12.12
N ALA A 149 -7.08 -1.17 12.19
CA ALA A 149 -7.74 -0.87 13.47
C ALA A 149 -8.15 -2.14 14.23
N GLU A 150 -8.45 -3.22 13.50
CA GLU A 150 -8.79 -4.55 14.06
C GLU A 150 -7.54 -5.37 14.42
N GLY A 151 -6.35 -4.82 14.22
CA GLY A 151 -5.08 -5.46 14.55
C GLY A 151 -4.52 -6.39 13.46
N VAL A 152 -5.11 -6.44 12.26
CA VAL A 152 -4.64 -7.31 11.17
C VAL A 152 -3.41 -6.71 10.50
N CYS A 153 -2.35 -7.51 10.38
CA CYS A 153 -1.15 -7.14 9.65
C CYS A 153 -1.36 -7.27 8.13
N LYS A 154 -0.98 -6.23 7.37
CA LYS A 154 -1.04 -6.21 5.90
C LYS A 154 0.27 -5.73 5.29
N LEU A 155 0.88 -6.59 4.47
CA LEU A 155 2.08 -6.27 3.69
C LEU A 155 1.69 -5.44 2.48
N THR A 156 2.34 -4.28 2.29
CA THR A 156 2.08 -3.33 1.19
C THR A 156 3.37 -2.91 0.50
N ASP A 157 3.27 -2.14 -0.59
CA ASP A 157 4.40 -1.49 -1.26
C ASP A 157 5.47 -2.44 -1.79
N PHE A 158 5.06 -3.37 -2.65
CA PHE A 158 5.96 -4.22 -3.43
C PHE A 158 6.89 -3.37 -4.30
N GLY A 159 8.21 -3.57 -4.17
CA GLY A 159 9.26 -2.81 -4.83
C GLY A 159 9.57 -3.25 -6.26
#